data_e382c120fb775654fe03dfb04e81ca17
#
_entry.id   e382c120fb775654fe03dfb04e81ca17
#
_cell.length_a   1.000
_cell.length_b   1.000
_cell.length_c   1.000
_cell.angle_alpha   90.00
_cell.angle_beta   90.00
_cell.angle_gamma   90.00
#
_symmetry.space_group_name_H-M   'P 1'
#
loop_
_entity.id
_entity.type
_entity.pdbx_description
1 polymer ?
#
loop_
_entity_poly.entity_id
_entity_poly.type
_entity_poly.pdbx_seq_one_letter_code
_entity_poly.pdbx_strand_id
1 'polypeptide(L)'
;LLSERHPTLLMLYPVYLVYALVLLLTGLEPDTIPHSAAWLACLLCAFITVQNVIYANGAYTYRKLVYENTRAQVYTIMAKVEDLPGYVEGETPVVFSGDFTDSNFTYHNDLLRLYEEGETGLSGSAITYDGTIKWWFGNIMGSSAKVVNTQAELDAWAENPAVQAMPSYPASGCIAMVDGAAVIKLSD
;
A
#
# COMPACT_ATOMS: atom_id res chain seq x y z
N LEU A 1 -27.30 -6.23 -0.25
CA LEU A 1 -26.16 -6.49 0.64
C LEU A 1 -24.84 -6.11 -0.08
N LEU A 2 -24.73 -4.85 -0.47
CA LEU A 2 -23.49 -4.30 -0.95
C LEU A 2 -22.71 -3.88 0.30
N SER A 3 -21.64 -4.60 0.58
CA SER A 3 -20.66 -4.21 1.59
C SER A 3 -20.12 -2.84 1.23
N GLU A 4 -20.03 -1.93 2.18
CA GLU A 4 -19.32 -0.64 2.03
C GLU A 4 -17.81 -0.82 1.81
N ARG A 5 -17.30 -2.04 1.90
CA ARG A 5 -15.92 -2.38 1.56
C ARG A 5 -15.81 -2.55 0.06
N HIS A 6 -14.98 -1.74 -0.56
CA HIS A 6 -14.65 -1.86 -1.97
C HIS A 6 -14.23 -3.30 -2.31
N PRO A 7 -14.78 -3.89 -3.39
CA PRO A 7 -14.41 -5.24 -3.77
C PRO A 7 -12.92 -5.27 -4.13
N THR A 8 -12.19 -6.15 -3.47
CA THR A 8 -10.79 -6.37 -3.85
C THR A 8 -10.72 -6.87 -5.30
N LEU A 9 -9.63 -6.58 -6.00
CA LEU A 9 -9.41 -7.02 -7.40
C LEU A 9 -9.71 -8.52 -7.59
N LEU A 10 -9.41 -9.34 -6.56
CA LEU A 10 -9.72 -10.77 -6.55
C LEU A 10 -11.24 -11.07 -6.65
N MET A 11 -12.09 -10.20 -6.10
CA MET A 11 -13.55 -10.36 -6.16
C MET A 11 -14.14 -9.98 -7.52
N LEU A 12 -13.38 -9.31 -8.38
CA LEU A 12 -13.79 -8.97 -9.74
C LEU A 12 -13.55 -10.12 -10.73
N TYR A 13 -12.67 -11.09 -10.43
CA TYR A 13 -12.43 -12.24 -11.29
C TYR A 13 -13.72 -13.01 -11.70
N PRO A 14 -14.67 -13.28 -10.79
CA PRO A 14 -15.92 -13.93 -11.17
C PRO A 14 -16.73 -13.13 -12.19
N VAL A 15 -16.67 -11.80 -12.17
CA VAL A 15 -17.36 -10.95 -13.14
C VAL A 15 -16.77 -11.15 -14.55
N TYR A 16 -15.43 -11.25 -14.67
CA TYR A 16 -14.79 -11.56 -15.95
C TYR A 16 -15.14 -12.95 -16.47
N LEU A 17 -15.32 -13.94 -15.58
CA LEU A 17 -15.79 -15.27 -15.97
C LEU A 17 -17.20 -15.24 -16.55
N VAL A 18 -18.07 -14.33 -16.10
CA VAL A 18 -19.41 -14.14 -16.70
C VAL A 18 -19.30 -13.69 -18.15
N TYR A 19 -18.40 -12.77 -18.47
CA TYR A 19 -18.16 -12.35 -19.86
C TYR A 19 -17.63 -13.49 -20.72
N ALA A 20 -16.69 -14.28 -20.21
CA ALA A 20 -16.18 -15.46 -20.90
C ALA A 20 -17.32 -16.50 -21.14
N LEU A 21 -18.20 -16.70 -20.16
CA LEU A 21 -19.35 -17.57 -20.27
C LEU A 21 -20.33 -17.09 -21.35
N VAL A 22 -20.63 -15.78 -21.40
CA VAL A 22 -21.50 -15.19 -22.43
C VAL A 22 -20.92 -15.42 -23.81
N LEU A 23 -19.60 -15.22 -24.01
CA LEU A 23 -18.93 -15.49 -25.28
C LEU A 23 -19.00 -16.98 -25.67
N LEU A 24 -18.83 -17.86 -24.68
CA LEU A 24 -18.88 -19.31 -24.89
C LEU A 24 -20.31 -19.77 -25.28
N LEU A 25 -21.32 -19.22 -24.63
CA LEU A 25 -22.73 -19.50 -24.93
C LEU A 25 -23.12 -18.98 -26.31
N THR A 26 -22.64 -17.81 -26.74
CA THR A 26 -22.89 -17.28 -28.08
C THR A 26 -22.18 -18.07 -29.18
N GLY A 27 -21.10 -18.81 -28.84
CA GLY A 27 -20.39 -19.69 -29.77
C GLY A 27 -21.00 -21.07 -29.94
N LEU A 28 -21.88 -21.52 -29.02
CA LEU A 28 -22.48 -22.85 -29.04
C LEU A 28 -23.68 -22.99 -30.00
N GLU A 29 -24.35 -21.88 -30.37
CA GLU A 29 -25.46 -21.88 -31.32
C GLU A 29 -25.24 -20.82 -32.43
N PRO A 30 -24.31 -21.05 -33.35
CA PRO A 30 -23.92 -20.04 -34.37
C PRO A 30 -25.06 -19.74 -35.37
N ASP A 31 -25.99 -20.66 -35.58
CA ASP A 31 -27.04 -20.54 -36.58
C ASP A 31 -28.23 -19.65 -36.17
N THR A 32 -28.34 -19.33 -34.86
CA THR A 32 -29.45 -18.54 -34.31
C THR A 32 -29.12 -17.05 -34.16
N ILE A 33 -27.85 -16.67 -34.24
CA ILE A 33 -27.40 -15.30 -34.00
C ILE A 33 -27.01 -14.63 -35.33
N PRO A 34 -27.63 -13.46 -35.67
CA PRO A 34 -27.25 -12.74 -36.89
C PRO A 34 -25.79 -12.28 -36.81
N HIS A 35 -25.04 -12.41 -37.92
CA HIS A 35 -23.62 -12.07 -37.99
C HIS A 35 -23.30 -10.66 -37.46
N SER A 36 -24.21 -9.69 -37.66
CA SER A 36 -24.07 -8.33 -37.16
C SER A 36 -24.04 -8.27 -35.61
N ALA A 37 -24.86 -9.07 -34.95
CA ALA A 37 -24.89 -9.12 -33.48
C ALA A 37 -23.62 -9.80 -32.92
N ALA A 38 -23.12 -10.84 -33.58
CA ALA A 38 -21.87 -11.49 -33.21
C ALA A 38 -20.67 -10.51 -33.35
N TRP A 39 -20.60 -9.75 -34.44
CA TRP A 39 -19.56 -8.72 -34.61
C TRP A 39 -19.65 -7.63 -33.55
N LEU A 40 -20.87 -7.15 -33.23
CA LEU A 40 -21.06 -6.15 -32.17
C LEU A 40 -20.60 -6.68 -30.81
N ALA A 41 -20.92 -7.91 -30.47
CA ALA A 41 -20.47 -8.56 -29.25
C ALA A 41 -18.93 -8.65 -29.18
N CYS A 42 -18.27 -9.05 -30.26
CA CYS A 42 -16.81 -9.09 -30.34
C CYS A 42 -16.17 -7.70 -30.15
N LEU A 43 -16.73 -6.67 -30.76
CA LEU A 43 -16.26 -5.29 -30.61
C LEU A 43 -16.43 -4.80 -29.18
N LEU A 44 -17.56 -5.06 -28.54
CA LEU A 44 -17.80 -4.71 -27.15
C LEU A 44 -16.84 -5.43 -26.21
N CYS A 45 -16.62 -6.73 -26.42
CA CYS A 45 -15.65 -7.49 -25.65
C CYS A 45 -14.23 -6.99 -25.82
N ALA A 46 -13.83 -6.67 -27.04
CA ALA A 46 -12.52 -6.08 -27.33
C ALA A 46 -12.36 -4.73 -26.62
N PHE A 47 -13.38 -3.87 -26.68
CA PHE A 47 -13.37 -2.58 -25.99
C PHE A 47 -13.24 -2.74 -24.46
N ILE A 48 -14.05 -3.61 -23.85
CA ILE A 48 -13.99 -3.90 -22.41
C ILE A 48 -12.61 -4.44 -22.04
N THR A 49 -12.06 -5.36 -22.83
CA THR A 49 -10.73 -5.92 -22.59
C THR A 49 -9.66 -4.84 -22.61
N VAL A 50 -9.67 -3.95 -23.61
CA VAL A 50 -8.71 -2.85 -23.71
C VAL A 50 -8.82 -1.91 -22.49
N GLN A 51 -10.03 -1.54 -22.08
CA GLN A 51 -10.24 -0.71 -20.90
C GLN A 51 -9.70 -1.38 -19.62
N ASN A 52 -9.95 -2.67 -19.46
CA ASN A 52 -9.43 -3.42 -18.31
C ASN A 52 -7.90 -3.52 -18.31
N VAL A 53 -7.28 -3.67 -19.47
CA VAL A 53 -5.80 -3.68 -19.61
C VAL A 53 -5.22 -2.32 -19.23
N ILE A 54 -5.81 -1.23 -19.72
CA ILE A 54 -5.38 0.14 -19.38
C ILE A 54 -5.51 0.36 -17.87
N TYR A 55 -6.65 0.01 -17.29
CA TYR A 55 -6.90 0.15 -15.86
C TYR A 55 -5.91 -0.67 -15.02
N ALA A 56 -5.71 -1.95 -15.37
CA ALA A 56 -4.79 -2.82 -14.67
C ALA A 56 -3.35 -2.27 -14.73
N ASN A 57 -2.90 -1.82 -15.89
CA ASN A 57 -1.56 -1.24 -16.05
C ASN A 57 -1.40 0.04 -15.20
N GLY A 58 -2.42 0.89 -15.14
CA GLY A 58 -2.44 2.07 -14.28
C GLY A 58 -2.35 1.71 -12.80
N ALA A 59 -3.16 0.76 -12.35
CA ALA A 59 -3.16 0.28 -10.96
C ALA A 59 -1.80 -0.36 -10.56
N TYR A 60 -1.21 -1.18 -11.45
CA TYR A 60 0.12 -1.73 -11.21
C TYR A 60 1.21 -0.66 -11.16
N THR A 61 1.13 0.34 -12.04
CA THR A 61 2.08 1.46 -12.05
C THR A 61 1.98 2.26 -10.76
N TYR A 62 0.77 2.60 -10.33
CA TYR A 62 0.53 3.29 -9.06
C TYR A 62 1.10 2.50 -7.89
N ARG A 63 0.76 1.21 -7.79
CA ARG A 63 1.27 0.34 -6.73
C ARG A 63 2.80 0.25 -6.71
N LYS A 64 3.43 0.19 -7.88
CA LYS A 64 4.91 0.21 -7.99
C LYS A 64 5.48 1.52 -7.44
N LEU A 65 4.89 2.65 -7.82
CA LEU A 65 5.35 3.97 -7.36
C LEU A 65 5.15 4.15 -5.85
N VAL A 66 4.01 3.69 -5.30
CA VAL A 66 3.78 3.65 -3.84
C VAL A 66 4.85 2.81 -3.15
N TYR A 67 5.15 1.63 -3.67
CA TYR A 67 6.19 0.76 -3.11
C TYR A 67 7.57 1.43 -3.13
N GLU A 68 7.96 2.02 -4.26
CA GLU A 68 9.24 2.71 -4.42
C GLU A 68 9.35 3.94 -3.50
N ASN A 69 8.26 4.70 -3.36
CA ASN A 69 8.19 5.84 -2.44
C ASN A 69 8.36 5.39 -0.98
N THR A 70 7.56 4.42 -0.54
CA THR A 70 7.65 3.87 0.82
C THR A 70 9.06 3.36 1.11
N ARG A 71 9.66 2.64 0.17
CA ARG A 71 11.02 2.14 0.28
C ARG A 71 12.04 3.27 0.43
N ALA A 72 11.97 4.30 -0.40
CA ALA A 72 12.87 5.44 -0.34
C ALA A 72 12.76 6.19 0.99
N GLN A 73 11.55 6.40 1.49
CA GLN A 73 11.31 7.06 2.76
C GLN A 73 11.86 6.25 3.93
N VAL A 74 11.57 4.94 3.97
CA VAL A 74 12.08 4.07 5.05
C VAL A 74 13.61 4.00 5.05
N TYR A 75 14.26 3.92 3.87
CA TYR A 75 15.73 4.00 3.80
C TYR A 75 16.26 5.35 4.31
N THR A 76 15.60 6.45 3.97
CA THR A 76 15.99 7.78 4.44
C THR A 76 15.85 7.91 5.96
N ILE A 77 14.78 7.35 6.53
CA ILE A 77 14.55 7.32 7.97
C ILE A 77 15.63 6.47 8.64
N MET A 78 15.90 5.28 8.13
CA MET A 78 16.89 4.39 8.72
C MET A 78 18.31 4.95 8.67
N ALA A 79 18.71 5.60 7.58
CA ALA A 79 19.98 6.29 7.53
C ALA A 79 20.11 7.35 8.65
N LYS A 80 19.02 8.07 8.96
CA LYS A 80 19.02 9.01 10.09
C LYS A 80 19.03 8.32 11.46
N VAL A 81 18.41 7.14 11.57
CA VAL A 81 18.47 6.34 12.79
C VAL A 81 19.88 5.82 13.05
N GLU A 82 20.57 5.36 12.01
CA GLU A 82 21.95 4.89 12.09
C GLU A 82 22.94 6.00 12.51
N ASP A 83 22.64 7.24 12.16
CA ASP A 83 23.43 8.42 12.56
C ASP A 83 23.14 8.86 14.01
N LEU A 84 22.17 8.27 14.71
CA LEU A 84 21.85 8.66 16.10
C LEU A 84 22.98 8.25 17.07
N PRO A 85 23.42 9.16 17.95
CA PRO A 85 24.39 8.81 19.00
C PRO A 85 23.85 7.70 19.91
N GLY A 86 24.58 6.59 20.00
CA GLY A 86 24.22 5.45 20.84
C GLY A 86 23.30 4.42 20.17
N TYR A 87 22.95 4.58 18.90
CA TYR A 87 22.29 3.53 18.15
C TYR A 87 23.25 2.39 17.82
N VAL A 88 22.82 1.16 18.06
CA VAL A 88 23.54 -0.08 17.69
C VAL A 88 22.58 -0.99 16.95
N GLU A 89 22.88 -1.27 15.68
CA GLU A 89 22.03 -2.14 14.86
C GLU A 89 21.86 -3.53 15.47
N GLY A 90 20.64 -4.05 15.47
CA GLY A 90 20.28 -5.34 16.04
C GLY A 90 20.12 -5.34 17.57
N GLU A 91 20.64 -4.34 18.29
CA GLU A 91 20.52 -4.24 19.75
C GLU A 91 19.50 -3.17 20.16
N THR A 92 19.64 -1.96 19.61
CA THR A 92 18.77 -0.83 19.91
C THR A 92 17.37 -1.05 19.34
N PRO A 93 16.30 -1.00 20.15
CA PRO A 93 14.93 -1.06 19.65
C PRO A 93 14.63 0.13 18.74
N VAL A 94 13.94 -0.13 17.63
CA VAL A 94 13.44 0.89 16.70
C VAL A 94 11.93 0.95 16.82
N VAL A 95 11.39 2.11 17.16
CA VAL A 95 9.97 2.34 17.38
C VAL A 95 9.44 3.32 16.35
N PHE A 96 8.41 2.92 15.64
CA PHE A 96 7.65 3.82 14.78
C PHE A 96 6.35 4.19 15.51
N SER A 97 6.21 5.46 15.87
CA SER A 97 5.03 5.99 16.54
C SER A 97 4.18 6.78 15.56
N GLY A 98 2.89 6.49 15.48
CA GLY A 98 1.96 7.10 14.52
C GLY A 98 1.69 6.23 13.31
N ASP A 99 0.99 6.78 12.30
CA ASP A 99 0.45 6.03 11.18
C ASP A 99 1.29 6.22 9.91
N PHE A 100 1.62 5.12 9.24
CA PHE A 100 2.26 5.10 7.91
C PHE A 100 1.33 5.55 6.79
N THR A 101 0.03 5.67 7.05
CA THR A 101 -0.96 6.18 6.10
C THR A 101 -1.12 7.70 6.19
N ASP A 102 -0.39 8.39 7.09
CA ASP A 102 -0.37 9.83 7.16
C ASP A 102 0.04 10.48 5.83
N SER A 103 -0.52 11.64 5.52
CA SER A 103 -0.32 12.36 4.26
C SER A 103 1.15 12.69 3.97
N ASN A 104 1.98 12.86 5.01
CA ASN A 104 3.41 13.14 4.85
C ASN A 104 4.23 11.90 4.44
N PHE A 105 3.70 10.70 4.66
CA PHE A 105 4.34 9.43 4.32
C PHE A 105 3.74 8.78 3.08
N THR A 106 2.52 9.11 2.71
CA THR A 106 1.82 8.52 1.58
C THR A 106 2.26 9.11 0.24
N TYR A 107 2.19 8.30 -0.80
CA TYR A 107 2.46 8.72 -2.17
C TYR A 107 1.19 9.27 -2.81
N HIS A 108 1.27 10.51 -3.30
CA HIS A 108 0.19 11.15 -4.05
C HIS A 108 0.65 11.49 -5.46
N ASN A 109 -0.21 11.23 -6.44
CA ASN A 109 0.04 11.58 -7.83
C ASN A 109 -1.28 11.92 -8.53
N ASP A 110 -1.45 13.17 -8.93
CA ASP A 110 -2.68 13.67 -9.55
C ASP A 110 -3.05 12.92 -10.84
N LEU A 111 -2.06 12.48 -11.62
CA LEU A 111 -2.29 11.72 -12.85
C LEU A 111 -2.80 10.29 -12.59
N LEU A 112 -2.52 9.76 -11.41
CA LEU A 112 -2.88 8.40 -11.01
C LEU A 112 -3.95 8.38 -9.92
N ARG A 113 -4.58 9.53 -9.63
CA ARG A 113 -5.58 9.67 -8.56
C ARG A 113 -6.75 8.68 -8.67
N LEU A 114 -7.10 8.26 -9.88
CA LEU A 114 -8.12 7.23 -10.12
C LEU A 114 -7.76 5.85 -9.53
N TYR A 115 -6.48 5.64 -9.20
CA TYR A 115 -5.98 4.38 -8.64
C TYR A 115 -5.66 4.48 -7.15
N GLU A 116 -5.95 5.64 -6.52
CA GLU A 116 -5.81 5.83 -5.08
C GLU A 116 -6.89 5.06 -4.30
N GLU A 117 -6.76 5.16 -2.98
CA GLU A 117 -7.53 4.46 -1.98
C GLU A 117 -9.02 4.58 -2.16
N GLY A 118 -9.82 4.10 -2.58
CA GLY A 118 -11.26 4.18 -2.80
C GLY A 118 -11.68 3.38 -4.02
N GLU A 119 -10.81 3.31 -5.00
CA GLU A 119 -11.11 2.62 -6.24
C GLU A 119 -10.40 1.27 -6.37
N THR A 120 -9.18 1.16 -5.83
CA THR A 120 -8.35 -0.04 -5.94
C THR A 120 -8.14 -0.77 -4.62
N GLY A 121 -8.50 -0.15 -3.49
CA GLY A 121 -8.17 -0.63 -2.15
C GLY A 121 -6.66 -0.58 -1.85
N LEU A 122 -5.91 0.23 -2.61
CA LEU A 122 -4.48 0.47 -2.40
C LEU A 122 -4.32 1.76 -1.59
N SER A 123 -3.70 1.67 -0.42
CA SER A 123 -3.30 2.86 0.33
C SER A 123 -2.11 3.55 -0.35
N GLY A 124 -1.90 4.84 -0.06
CA GLY A 124 -0.74 5.60 -0.52
C GLY A 124 0.59 5.14 0.10
N SER A 125 0.57 4.17 1.01
CA SER A 125 1.73 3.52 1.62
C SER A 125 1.72 2.02 1.37
N ALA A 126 2.89 1.42 1.20
CA ALA A 126 3.02 -0.04 1.12
C ALA A 126 3.03 -0.70 2.51
N ILE A 127 3.20 0.09 3.58
CA ILE A 127 3.06 -0.33 4.96
C ILE A 127 1.70 0.16 5.45
N THR A 128 0.74 -0.75 5.59
CA THR A 128 -0.65 -0.42 5.90
C THR A 128 -1.07 -0.73 7.33
N TYR A 129 -0.22 -1.45 8.08
CA TYR A 129 -0.42 -1.76 9.49
C TYR A 129 0.91 -2.18 10.15
N ASP A 130 1.02 -2.04 11.44
CA ASP A 130 2.26 -2.23 12.20
C ASP A 130 2.86 -3.63 12.05
N GLY A 131 2.03 -4.66 11.89
CA GLY A 131 2.50 -6.02 11.66
C GLY A 131 3.30 -6.22 10.38
N THR A 132 3.13 -5.35 9.38
CA THR A 132 3.88 -5.43 8.13
C THR A 132 5.27 -4.83 8.22
N ILE A 133 5.52 -3.93 9.17
CA ILE A 133 6.80 -3.22 9.27
C ILE A 133 7.96 -4.16 9.53
N LYS A 134 7.83 -5.09 10.47
CA LYS A 134 8.86 -6.08 10.78
C LYS A 134 9.18 -6.96 9.58
N TRP A 135 8.15 -7.36 8.83
CA TRP A 135 8.32 -8.12 7.60
C TRP A 135 9.06 -7.31 6.54
N TRP A 136 8.75 -6.01 6.42
CA TRP A 136 9.42 -5.07 5.53
C TRP A 136 10.92 -5.01 5.81
N PHE A 137 11.28 -4.77 7.08
CA PHE A 137 12.68 -4.65 7.49
C PHE A 137 13.44 -5.93 7.22
N GLY A 138 12.92 -7.08 7.59
CA GLY A 138 13.60 -8.36 7.40
C GLY A 138 13.68 -8.81 5.95
N ASN A 139 12.59 -8.67 5.17
CA ASN A 139 12.50 -9.29 3.84
C ASN A 139 12.77 -8.33 2.68
N ILE A 140 12.45 -7.04 2.85
CA ILE A 140 12.62 -6.06 1.77
C ILE A 140 13.94 -5.30 1.94
N MET A 141 14.25 -4.86 3.15
CA MET A 141 15.46 -4.10 3.42
C MET A 141 16.66 -4.98 3.77
N GLY A 142 16.43 -6.22 4.22
CA GLY A 142 17.49 -7.10 4.71
C GLY A 142 18.19 -6.55 5.96
N SER A 143 17.51 -5.67 6.73
CA SER A 143 18.03 -5.06 7.94
C SER A 143 17.81 -5.98 9.14
N SER A 144 18.78 -6.02 10.04
CA SER A 144 18.70 -6.69 11.34
C SER A 144 18.12 -5.80 12.44
N ALA A 145 17.59 -4.62 12.10
CA ALA A 145 17.01 -3.67 13.05
C ALA A 145 15.93 -4.33 13.92
N LYS A 146 16.02 -4.10 15.21
CA LYS A 146 15.07 -4.64 16.21
C LYS A 146 13.81 -3.77 16.27
N VAL A 147 12.94 -3.93 15.26
CA VAL A 147 11.70 -3.14 15.17
C VAL A 147 10.69 -3.64 16.17
N VAL A 148 10.17 -2.72 17.00
CA VAL A 148 9.04 -2.94 17.90
C VAL A 148 7.76 -2.99 17.07
N ASN A 149 6.96 -4.05 17.25
CA ASN A 149 5.75 -4.27 16.46
C ASN A 149 4.58 -4.86 17.26
N THR A 150 4.69 -4.91 18.58
CA THR A 150 3.59 -5.35 19.45
C THR A 150 2.72 -4.16 19.79
N GLN A 151 1.42 -4.23 19.53
CA GLN A 151 0.49 -3.11 19.75
C GLN A 151 0.59 -2.51 21.16
N ALA A 152 0.66 -3.36 22.19
CA ALA A 152 0.78 -2.90 23.56
C ALA A 152 2.07 -2.09 23.84
N GLU A 153 3.19 -2.44 23.17
CA GLU A 153 4.42 -1.67 23.27
C GLU A 153 4.33 -0.37 22.50
N LEU A 154 3.71 -0.38 21.31
CA LEU A 154 3.50 0.81 20.51
C LEU A 154 2.58 1.81 21.23
N ASP A 155 1.50 1.33 21.86
CA ASP A 155 0.60 2.17 22.66
C ASP A 155 1.35 2.81 23.85
N ALA A 156 2.19 2.04 24.53
CA ALA A 156 3.01 2.56 25.64
C ALA A 156 4.02 3.62 25.16
N TRP A 157 4.59 3.45 23.96
CA TRP A 157 5.46 4.47 23.38
C TRP A 157 4.70 5.72 22.95
N ALA A 158 3.49 5.58 22.40
CA ALA A 158 2.65 6.71 22.01
C ALA A 158 2.22 7.56 23.24
N GLU A 159 2.07 6.93 24.40
CA GLU A 159 1.76 7.62 25.65
C GLU A 159 2.98 8.27 26.33
N ASN A 160 4.21 7.96 25.88
CA ASN A 160 5.43 8.51 26.48
C ASN A 160 5.50 10.03 26.25
N PRO A 161 5.60 10.86 27.31
CA PRO A 161 5.62 12.32 27.19
C PRO A 161 6.75 12.86 26.32
N ALA A 162 7.92 12.18 26.31
CA ALA A 162 9.04 12.59 25.47
C ALA A 162 8.73 12.36 23.98
N VAL A 163 8.03 11.28 23.63
CA VAL A 163 7.58 10.99 22.26
C VAL A 163 6.47 11.96 21.84
N GLN A 164 5.53 12.24 22.74
CA GLN A 164 4.47 13.22 22.47
C GLN A 164 5.02 14.63 22.18
N ALA A 165 6.09 15.02 22.86
CA ALA A 165 6.74 16.31 22.65
C ALA A 165 7.56 16.39 21.33
N MET A 166 7.84 15.27 20.67
CA MET A 166 8.56 15.24 19.41
C MET A 166 7.68 15.80 18.29
N PRO A 167 8.27 16.50 17.32
CA PRO A 167 7.56 16.88 16.09
C PRO A 167 7.32 15.64 15.21
N SER A 168 6.25 15.66 14.42
CA SER A 168 5.94 14.60 13.47
C SER A 168 6.80 14.69 12.19
N TYR A 169 7.04 13.54 11.56
CA TYR A 169 7.75 13.46 10.27
C TYR A 169 7.08 14.34 9.20
N PRO A 170 7.84 15.07 8.35
CA PRO A 170 9.29 15.01 8.15
C PRO A 170 10.11 16.08 8.92
N ALA A 171 9.53 16.71 9.94
CA ALA A 171 10.18 17.82 10.65
C ALA A 171 11.50 17.40 11.33
N SER A 172 12.39 18.37 11.52
CA SER A 172 13.64 18.14 12.25
C SER A 172 13.34 17.78 13.70
N GLY A 173 13.94 16.70 14.21
CA GLY A 173 13.71 16.19 15.56
C GLY A 173 12.61 15.12 15.64
N CYS A 174 11.99 14.73 14.53
CA CYS A 174 11.04 13.59 14.49
C CYS A 174 11.70 12.22 14.72
N ILE A 175 13.02 12.16 14.74
CA ILE A 175 13.81 10.95 14.99
C ILE A 175 14.79 11.26 16.12
N ALA A 176 14.72 10.52 17.22
CA ALA A 176 15.57 10.74 18.39
C ALA A 176 15.75 9.46 19.21
N MET A 177 16.82 9.43 20.04
CA MET A 177 16.94 8.42 21.07
C MET A 177 16.07 8.83 22.28
N VAL A 178 15.16 7.99 22.67
CA VAL A 178 14.29 8.15 23.85
C VAL A 178 14.34 6.87 24.66
N ASP A 179 14.68 6.95 25.93
CA ASP A 179 14.73 5.82 26.89
C ASP A 179 15.45 4.56 26.34
N GLY A 180 16.54 4.78 25.59
CA GLY A 180 17.36 3.70 25.01
C GLY A 180 16.78 3.06 23.73
N ALA A 181 15.71 3.61 23.16
CA ALA A 181 15.17 3.23 21.86
C ALA A 181 15.32 4.36 20.84
N ALA A 182 15.50 4.00 19.58
CA ALA A 182 15.41 4.94 18.45
C ALA A 182 13.94 5.12 18.07
N VAL A 183 13.39 6.28 18.38
CA VAL A 183 11.97 6.57 18.12
C VAL A 183 11.82 7.46 16.90
N ILE A 184 10.91 7.06 16.02
CA ILE A 184 10.49 7.80 14.84
C ILE A 184 9.02 8.18 15.03
N LYS A 185 8.71 9.48 15.14
CA LYS A 185 7.34 9.96 15.19
C LYS A 185 6.85 10.27 13.79
N LEU A 186 5.92 9.46 13.27
CA LEU A 186 5.37 9.61 11.92
C LEU A 186 4.22 10.62 11.88
N SER A 187 3.31 10.53 12.84
CA SER A 187 2.14 11.42 12.98
C SER A 187 1.80 11.64 14.45
N ASP A 188 0.85 12.53 14.70
CA ASP A 188 0.29 12.78 16.03
C ASP A 188 -0.81 11.80 16.38
#